data_72a76410bd9176c1c650ab3dcc246402
#
_entry.id   72a76410bd9176c1c650ab3dcc246402
#
_cell.length_a   1.000
_cell.length_b   1.000
_cell.length_c   1.000
_cell.angle_alpha   90.00
_cell.angle_beta   90.00
_cell.angle_gamma   90.00
#
_symmetry.space_group_name_H-M   'P 1'
#
loop_
_entity.id
_entity.type
_entity.pdbx_description
1 polymer ?
#
loop_
_entity_poly.entity_id
_entity_poly.type
_entity_poly.pdbx_seq_one_letter_code
_entity_poly.pdbx_strand_id
1 'polypeptide(L)'
;MSRRIFKGTIIFTIIVIVSYLLTIIFYPIPQVNHPYETQIISNEDRLLYSKIKEETGSYVKLENVSEAFLNTLILVEDQTFYSHNGVDYKRIIASTINNIKNKDIVEGGSSITQQLSRMVYLNNDKTFKRKFKELLISKKFEANYKKEKILEMYINLVFFGHNLYGIESASNYYFNKSPAYLDYNESAVLVGIINSPNNYAPDINLEKCLNKKNIIINKLFEHKYLDLENYNYYKDCIPNFYCKNNDNSLVYAYYNDAINKELNSLDLDIDSNNKIGLKINTYLDMNVQQKVYDIVKKYSHHITDEEIAIVIMKPKSNKVISLIGGIDYSKTEFNRATDSYRQIGSTIKPLIYYLGLEKGMTPLTLLTSKETTFHFENYQDYSPKNAGEKYANRKINMIEALGLSDNIYATKTAIMVGLNNIGKLLNKFSIENININPTLALGTVEMTPIQLASIYNCFASEGKYYAPKLIDSVKDSYNHLLYSMNTSSTRILDSTSTNILNYLLQSPFDKSLTSYASPSLINYQTKARFSAKTGTTDSSSWVVGYNPQYTICVYVGTDNNESLKDQTTSKKIFLEIADSLCPKVDIPFFNILKNCEEFSLTNKTNSLTTLTYIKAK
;
A
#
# COMPACT_ATOMS: atom_id res chain seq x y z
N MET A 1 -31.74 57.02 -10.44
CA MET A 1 -31.40 55.59 -10.47
C MET A 1 -30.10 55.26 -9.73
N SER A 2 -29.04 56.07 -9.82
CA SER A 2 -27.71 55.79 -9.19
C SER A 2 -27.68 55.75 -7.65
N ARG A 3 -28.42 56.67 -6.96
CA ARG A 3 -28.44 56.70 -5.47
C ARG A 3 -29.09 55.46 -4.80
N ARG A 4 -30.08 54.83 -5.46
CA ARG A 4 -30.73 53.58 -4.96
C ARG A 4 -29.83 52.38 -5.17
N ILE A 5 -29.14 52.30 -6.30
CA ILE A 5 -28.16 51.24 -6.60
C ILE A 5 -26.98 51.33 -5.63
N PHE A 6 -26.45 52.53 -5.39
CA PHE A 6 -25.37 52.79 -4.46
C PHE A 6 -25.73 52.41 -3.00
N LYS A 7 -26.95 52.76 -2.54
CA LYS A 7 -27.43 52.34 -1.22
C LYS A 7 -27.63 50.82 -1.16
N GLY A 8 -28.11 50.17 -2.22
CA GLY A 8 -28.28 48.74 -2.30
C GLY A 8 -26.93 47.97 -2.21
N THR A 9 -25.92 48.48 -2.93
CA THR A 9 -24.57 47.90 -2.85
C THR A 9 -23.92 48.02 -1.46
N ILE A 10 -24.10 49.19 -0.79
CA ILE A 10 -23.59 49.35 0.58
C ILE A 10 -24.28 48.40 1.56
N ILE A 11 -25.61 48.26 1.51
CA ILE A 11 -26.35 47.36 2.38
C ILE A 11 -25.94 45.90 2.11
N PHE A 12 -25.82 45.50 0.85
CA PHE A 12 -25.36 44.19 0.48
C PHE A 12 -23.96 43.90 1.01
N THR A 13 -23.02 44.84 0.87
CA THR A 13 -21.64 44.73 1.41
C THR A 13 -21.65 44.60 2.92
N ILE A 14 -22.47 45.36 3.63
CA ILE A 14 -22.62 45.27 5.10
C ILE A 14 -23.17 43.90 5.49
N ILE A 15 -24.20 43.39 4.81
CA ILE A 15 -24.75 42.04 5.08
C ILE A 15 -23.70 40.96 4.86
N VAL A 16 -22.90 41.05 3.79
CA VAL A 16 -21.83 40.10 3.52
C VAL A 16 -20.75 40.14 4.62
N ILE A 17 -20.35 41.36 5.06
CA ILE A 17 -19.39 41.56 6.14
C ILE A 17 -19.93 40.99 7.47
N VAL A 18 -21.18 41.32 7.81
CA VAL A 18 -21.81 40.81 9.05
C VAL A 18 -21.97 39.31 9.01
N SER A 19 -22.41 38.72 7.89
CA SER A 19 -22.47 37.26 7.72
C SER A 19 -21.09 36.62 7.87
N TYR A 20 -20.07 37.21 7.29
CA TYR A 20 -18.67 36.76 7.43
C TYR A 20 -18.19 36.80 8.89
N LEU A 21 -18.45 37.92 9.60
CA LEU A 21 -18.09 38.05 11.02
C LEU A 21 -18.85 37.04 11.89
N LEU A 22 -20.15 36.86 11.66
CA LEU A 22 -20.94 35.86 12.35
C LEU A 22 -20.41 34.45 12.09
N THR A 23 -20.06 34.14 10.86
CA THR A 23 -19.46 32.84 10.53
C THR A 23 -18.14 32.63 11.29
N ILE A 24 -17.29 33.63 11.40
CA ILE A 24 -16.06 33.54 12.21
C ILE A 24 -16.40 33.33 13.69
N ILE A 25 -17.38 34.06 14.25
CA ILE A 25 -17.75 33.97 15.67
C ILE A 25 -18.29 32.58 16.01
N PHE A 26 -19.17 32.03 15.18
CA PHE A 26 -19.83 30.74 15.44
C PHE A 26 -19.06 29.51 14.91
N TYR A 27 -18.01 29.70 14.12
CA TYR A 27 -17.16 28.57 13.73
C TYR A 27 -16.48 27.98 14.95
N PRO A 28 -16.48 26.65 15.15
CA PRO A 28 -15.87 26.04 16.33
C PRO A 28 -14.39 26.43 16.45
N ILE A 29 -13.96 26.66 17.68
CA ILE A 29 -12.55 26.98 17.99
C ILE A 29 -11.73 25.76 17.61
N PRO A 30 -10.69 25.91 16.79
CA PRO A 30 -9.79 24.82 16.52
C PRO A 30 -9.07 24.45 17.84
N GLN A 31 -9.46 23.37 18.46
CA GLN A 31 -8.64 22.78 19.52
C GLN A 31 -7.49 22.05 18.83
N VAL A 32 -6.34 22.71 18.77
CA VAL A 32 -5.09 22.02 18.53
C VAL A 32 -4.72 21.40 19.87
N ASN A 33 -5.28 20.25 20.13
CA ASN A 33 -4.70 19.37 21.12
C ASN A 33 -3.27 19.13 20.66
N HIS A 34 -2.31 19.18 21.59
CA HIS A 34 -0.90 18.94 21.28
C HIS A 34 -0.76 17.84 20.26
N PRO A 35 0.15 17.92 19.28
CA PRO A 35 0.32 16.87 18.29
C PRO A 35 0.72 15.60 19.03
N TYR A 36 -0.29 14.81 19.41
CA TYR A 36 -0.06 13.47 19.87
C TYR A 36 0.34 12.65 18.65
N GLU A 37 1.41 11.95 18.84
CA GLU A 37 2.03 11.12 17.85
C GLU A 37 1.11 9.99 17.39
N THR A 38 0.82 9.91 16.09
CA THR A 38 0.22 8.67 15.54
C THR A 38 1.34 7.65 15.38
N GLN A 39 1.29 6.59 16.17
CA GLN A 39 2.26 5.50 16.19
C GLN A 39 1.71 4.30 15.44
N ILE A 40 2.48 3.74 14.51
CA ILE A 40 2.22 2.45 13.89
C ILE A 40 3.21 1.45 14.48
N ILE A 41 2.68 0.37 15.05
CA ILE A 41 3.44 -0.61 15.83
C ILE A 41 3.30 -1.97 15.19
N SER A 42 4.41 -2.71 15.06
CA SER A 42 4.42 -4.10 14.58
C SER A 42 3.77 -5.06 15.58
N ASN A 43 3.58 -6.31 15.17
CA ASN A 43 3.12 -7.38 16.04
C ASN A 43 4.11 -7.75 17.17
N GLU A 44 5.36 -7.28 17.10
CA GLU A 44 6.41 -7.46 18.10
C GLU A 44 6.61 -6.24 18.99
N ASP A 45 5.62 -5.34 19.06
CA ASP A 45 5.69 -4.05 19.78
C ASP A 45 6.82 -3.11 19.31
N ARG A 46 7.35 -3.32 18.10
CA ARG A 46 8.35 -2.41 17.52
C ARG A 46 7.66 -1.23 16.86
N LEU A 47 8.11 -0.04 17.18
CA LEU A 47 7.66 1.19 16.51
C LEU A 47 8.14 1.18 15.05
N LEU A 48 7.19 1.12 14.11
CA LEU A 48 7.46 1.13 12.67
C LEU A 48 7.53 2.55 12.13
N TYR A 49 6.57 3.33 12.54
CA TYR A 49 6.35 4.68 12.08
C TYR A 49 5.79 5.50 13.23
N SER A 50 6.38 6.65 13.40
CA SER A 50 5.83 7.65 14.27
C SER A 50 5.73 8.94 13.47
N LYS A 51 4.56 9.53 13.45
CA LYS A 51 4.38 10.85 12.86
C LYS A 51 5.17 11.90 13.65
N ILE A 52 5.60 11.53 14.85
CA ILE A 52 6.51 12.26 15.75
C ILE A 52 7.16 11.20 16.67
N LYS A 53 8.49 11.16 16.83
CA LYS A 53 9.21 10.14 17.63
C LYS A 53 9.17 10.42 19.12
N GLU A 54 8.76 9.43 19.95
CA GLU A 54 8.72 9.57 21.43
C GLU A 54 10.10 9.55 22.09
N GLU A 55 11.07 8.84 21.53
CA GLU A 55 12.39 8.68 22.15
C GLU A 55 13.32 9.90 22.09
N THR A 56 12.94 10.95 21.35
CA THR A 56 13.76 12.16 21.17
C THR A 56 13.06 13.45 21.59
N GLY A 57 11.92 13.39 22.28
CA GLY A 57 11.19 14.62 22.66
C GLY A 57 10.75 15.42 21.43
N SER A 58 10.00 14.80 20.56
CA SER A 58 9.72 15.27 19.20
C SER A 58 8.90 16.55 19.10
N TYR A 59 8.23 16.96 20.17
CA TYR A 59 7.65 18.30 20.27
C TYR A 59 8.68 19.27 20.79
N VAL A 60 9.07 20.20 19.95
CA VAL A 60 10.05 21.22 20.30
C VAL A 60 9.32 22.51 20.65
N LYS A 61 9.59 23.05 21.85
CA LYS A 61 9.16 24.39 22.17
C LYS A 61 9.95 25.39 21.33
N LEU A 62 9.31 26.52 21.01
CA LEU A 62 9.93 27.55 20.18
C LEU A 62 11.29 28.04 20.74
N GLU A 63 11.43 28.08 22.06
CA GLU A 63 12.67 28.46 22.77
C GLU A 63 13.84 27.51 22.54
N ASN A 64 13.56 26.26 22.09
CA ASN A 64 14.56 25.23 21.81
C ASN A 64 14.86 25.10 20.30
N VAL A 65 14.50 26.09 19.50
CA VAL A 65 14.79 26.14 18.05
C VAL A 65 15.70 27.33 17.77
N SER A 66 16.70 27.13 16.92
CA SER A 66 17.66 28.19 16.61
C SER A 66 16.99 29.43 15.99
N GLU A 67 17.47 30.61 16.36
CA GLU A 67 17.02 31.85 15.71
C GLU A 67 17.30 31.86 14.22
N ALA A 68 18.37 31.20 13.77
CA ALA A 68 18.71 31.07 12.36
C ALA A 68 17.60 30.36 11.59
N PHE A 69 17.04 29.29 12.15
CA PHE A 69 15.92 28.58 11.50
C PHE A 69 14.63 29.42 11.51
N LEU A 70 14.27 30.00 12.65
CA LEU A 70 13.05 30.79 12.76
C LEU A 70 13.06 32.02 11.84
N ASN A 71 14.18 32.73 11.79
CA ASN A 71 14.37 33.88 10.91
C ASN A 71 14.29 33.46 9.43
N THR A 72 14.94 32.36 9.06
CA THR A 72 14.89 31.84 7.68
C THR A 72 13.49 31.44 7.30
N LEU A 73 12.78 30.72 8.17
CA LEU A 73 11.41 30.26 7.95
C LEU A 73 10.46 31.44 7.72
N ILE A 74 10.49 32.44 8.63
CA ILE A 74 9.62 33.61 8.55
C ILE A 74 9.93 34.42 7.29
N LEU A 75 11.20 34.64 7.00
CA LEU A 75 11.62 35.39 5.80
C LEU A 75 11.14 34.73 4.49
N VAL A 76 11.16 33.40 4.42
CA VAL A 76 10.83 32.69 3.19
C VAL A 76 9.34 32.43 3.08
N GLU A 77 8.71 31.94 4.14
CA GLU A 77 7.31 31.50 4.10
C GLU A 77 6.33 32.67 4.37
N ASP A 78 6.65 33.56 5.30
CA ASP A 78 5.71 34.61 5.72
C ASP A 78 6.39 35.81 6.34
N GLN A 79 7.05 36.62 5.53
CA GLN A 79 7.88 37.77 6.00
C GLN A 79 7.13 38.74 6.91
N THR A 80 5.83 38.87 6.77
CA THR A 80 4.97 39.76 7.55
C THR A 80 4.20 39.03 8.65
N PHE A 81 4.63 37.81 9.04
CA PHE A 81 3.94 36.94 9.98
C PHE A 81 3.47 37.63 11.25
N TYR A 82 4.34 38.42 11.89
CA TYR A 82 4.01 39.13 13.11
C TYR A 82 3.15 40.38 12.93
N SER A 83 2.94 40.84 11.69
CA SER A 83 2.23 42.11 11.41
C SER A 83 0.80 41.92 10.89
N HIS A 84 0.43 40.70 10.46
CA HIS A 84 -0.94 40.43 9.98
C HIS A 84 -1.69 39.45 10.90
N ASN A 85 -3.02 39.41 10.78
CA ASN A 85 -3.90 38.52 11.54
C ASN A 85 -4.35 37.31 10.69
N GLY A 86 -3.43 36.38 10.44
CA GLY A 86 -3.67 35.09 9.79
C GLY A 86 -3.68 35.11 8.26
N VAL A 87 -3.95 36.25 7.65
CA VAL A 87 -4.00 36.41 6.20
C VAL A 87 -3.30 37.69 5.79
N ASP A 88 -2.29 37.59 4.95
CA ASP A 88 -1.64 38.75 4.31
C ASP A 88 -2.30 39.05 2.98
N TYR A 89 -3.29 39.94 3.01
CA TYR A 89 -4.02 40.36 1.79
C TYR A 89 -3.14 41.10 0.79
N LYS A 90 -2.13 41.84 1.26
CA LYS A 90 -1.20 42.57 0.38
C LYS A 90 -0.34 41.59 -0.41
N ARG A 91 0.19 40.57 0.27
CA ARG A 91 0.98 39.51 -0.35
C ARG A 91 0.16 38.68 -1.33
N ILE A 92 -1.08 38.35 -1.00
CA ILE A 92 -1.99 37.62 -1.91
C ILE A 92 -2.21 38.40 -3.22
N ILE A 93 -2.46 39.71 -3.13
CA ILE A 93 -2.64 40.56 -4.31
C ILE A 93 -1.34 40.66 -5.11
N ALA A 94 -0.21 40.88 -4.46
CA ALA A 94 1.10 40.99 -5.10
C ALA A 94 1.48 39.68 -5.83
N SER A 95 1.35 38.53 -5.16
CA SER A 95 1.64 37.22 -5.75
C SER A 95 0.70 36.89 -6.92
N THR A 96 -0.58 37.27 -6.82
CA THR A 96 -1.55 37.09 -7.91
C THR A 96 -1.14 37.91 -9.14
N ILE A 97 -0.73 39.16 -8.96
CA ILE A 97 -0.26 40.03 -10.05
C ILE A 97 1.01 39.47 -10.70
N ASN A 98 1.97 39.01 -9.87
CA ASN A 98 3.21 38.41 -10.35
C ASN A 98 2.97 37.11 -11.13
N ASN A 99 2.10 36.24 -10.64
CA ASN A 99 1.75 34.98 -11.31
C ASN A 99 1.05 35.24 -12.67
N ILE A 100 0.17 36.27 -12.74
CA ILE A 100 -0.48 36.66 -14.00
C ILE A 100 0.58 37.23 -14.99
N LYS A 101 1.51 38.06 -14.53
CA LYS A 101 2.58 38.63 -15.39
C LYS A 101 3.49 37.53 -15.95
N ASN A 102 3.85 36.55 -15.14
CA ASN A 102 4.77 35.48 -15.55
C ASN A 102 4.06 34.31 -16.23
N LYS A 103 2.72 34.30 -16.33
CA LYS A 103 1.90 33.20 -16.86
C LYS A 103 2.19 31.85 -16.21
N ASP A 104 2.74 31.86 -15.01
CA ASP A 104 3.07 30.68 -14.22
C ASP A 104 2.94 30.97 -12.71
N ILE A 105 2.80 29.92 -11.88
CA ILE A 105 2.74 30.07 -10.43
C ILE A 105 4.16 30.18 -9.88
N VAL A 106 4.69 31.40 -9.84
CA VAL A 106 6.06 31.68 -9.39
C VAL A 106 6.14 31.91 -7.87
N GLU A 107 5.07 32.42 -7.25
CA GLU A 107 5.06 32.73 -5.81
C GLU A 107 3.77 32.28 -5.12
N GLY A 108 3.93 31.67 -3.93
CA GLY A 108 2.83 31.32 -3.04
C GLY A 108 2.43 32.51 -2.13
N GLY A 109 1.15 32.85 -2.09
CA GLY A 109 0.64 33.94 -1.25
C GLY A 109 0.01 33.49 0.08
N SER A 110 0.18 32.24 0.52
CA SER A 110 -0.41 31.74 1.76
C SER A 110 0.49 32.03 2.97
N SER A 111 -0.10 32.50 4.08
CA SER A 111 0.60 32.73 5.33
C SER A 111 0.92 31.41 6.08
N ILE A 112 1.84 31.46 7.07
CA ILE A 112 2.12 30.35 7.98
C ILE A 112 0.84 29.88 8.67
N THR A 113 -0.02 30.79 9.14
CA THR A 113 -1.30 30.43 9.78
C THR A 113 -2.25 29.74 8.82
N GLN A 114 -2.27 30.13 7.53
CA GLN A 114 -3.07 29.45 6.51
C GLN A 114 -2.52 28.04 6.21
N GLN A 115 -1.21 27.90 6.14
CA GLN A 115 -0.57 26.59 5.96
C GLN A 115 -0.88 25.66 7.16
N LEU A 116 -0.77 26.17 8.40
CA LEU A 116 -1.15 25.43 9.61
C LEU A 116 -2.63 25.02 9.56
N SER A 117 -3.53 25.92 9.19
CA SER A 117 -4.96 25.63 9.05
C SER A 117 -5.24 24.50 8.07
N ARG A 118 -4.50 24.47 6.97
CA ARG A 118 -4.57 23.40 5.96
C ARG A 118 -4.06 22.07 6.52
N MET A 119 -2.92 22.06 7.21
CA MET A 119 -2.33 20.85 7.78
C MET A 119 -3.21 20.19 8.82
N VAL A 120 -3.89 20.99 9.65
CA VAL A 120 -4.66 20.47 10.79
C VAL A 120 -6.09 20.05 10.41
N TYR A 121 -6.75 20.80 9.51
CA TYR A 121 -8.22 20.67 9.32
C TYR A 121 -8.67 20.38 7.90
N LEU A 122 -7.80 20.43 6.91
CA LEU A 122 -8.21 20.37 5.51
C LEU A 122 -7.42 19.29 4.76
N ASN A 123 -8.04 18.78 3.69
CA ASN A 123 -7.37 17.92 2.73
C ASN A 123 -6.60 18.76 1.68
N ASN A 124 -5.85 18.09 0.82
CA ASN A 124 -5.04 18.74 -0.23
C ASN A 124 -5.83 19.12 -1.50
N ASP A 125 -7.18 19.06 -1.46
CA ASP A 125 -8.01 19.41 -2.62
C ASP A 125 -7.81 20.87 -3.04
N LYS A 126 -7.58 21.10 -4.33
CA LYS A 126 -7.41 22.44 -4.90
C LYS A 126 -8.77 23.08 -5.23
N THR A 127 -9.63 23.31 -4.23
CA THR A 127 -10.95 23.91 -4.41
C THR A 127 -11.11 25.28 -3.76
N PHE A 128 -11.92 26.17 -4.34
CA PHE A 128 -12.25 27.46 -3.73
C PHE A 128 -12.94 27.32 -2.37
N LYS A 129 -13.79 26.30 -2.22
CA LYS A 129 -14.46 25.99 -0.95
C LYS A 129 -13.47 25.68 0.16
N ARG A 130 -12.43 24.87 -0.15
CA ARG A 130 -11.35 24.58 0.80
C ARG A 130 -10.57 25.85 1.16
N LYS A 131 -10.21 26.69 0.15
CA LYS A 131 -9.45 27.91 0.40
C LYS A 131 -10.22 28.91 1.26
N PHE A 132 -11.55 28.99 1.09
CA PHE A 132 -12.40 29.80 1.95
C PHE A 132 -12.43 29.29 3.39
N LYS A 133 -12.55 27.97 3.60
CA LYS A 133 -12.45 27.37 4.95
C LYS A 133 -11.10 27.65 5.59
N GLU A 134 -10.01 27.53 4.84
CA GLU A 134 -8.65 27.85 5.30
C GLU A 134 -8.55 29.30 5.83
N LEU A 135 -9.15 30.26 5.14
CA LEU A 135 -9.20 31.66 5.60
C LEU A 135 -9.94 31.80 6.93
N LEU A 136 -11.11 31.14 7.08
CA LEU A 136 -11.91 31.20 8.31
C LEU A 136 -11.16 30.60 9.50
N ILE A 137 -10.56 29.42 9.30
CA ILE A 137 -9.80 28.70 10.33
C ILE A 137 -8.57 29.53 10.74
N SER A 138 -7.87 30.15 9.77
CA SER A 138 -6.70 30.99 10.06
C SER A 138 -7.07 32.19 10.95
N LYS A 139 -8.22 32.83 10.68
CA LYS A 139 -8.73 33.91 11.54
C LYS A 139 -9.05 33.42 12.96
N LYS A 140 -9.57 32.20 13.09
CA LYS A 140 -9.85 31.61 14.39
C LYS A 140 -8.55 31.28 15.16
N PHE A 141 -7.51 30.75 14.49
CA PHE A 141 -6.22 30.55 15.11
C PHE A 141 -5.68 31.85 15.71
N GLU A 142 -5.65 32.93 14.94
CA GLU A 142 -5.14 34.23 15.38
C GLU A 142 -5.97 34.89 16.49
N ALA A 143 -7.28 34.58 16.54
CA ALA A 143 -8.14 35.10 17.62
C ALA A 143 -7.94 34.35 18.95
N ASN A 144 -7.40 33.12 18.92
CA ASN A 144 -7.32 32.28 20.12
C ASN A 144 -5.88 31.97 20.58
N TYR A 145 -4.89 32.11 19.68
CA TYR A 145 -3.49 31.79 19.99
C TYR A 145 -2.56 32.96 19.68
N LYS A 146 -1.52 33.14 20.51
CA LYS A 146 -0.45 34.09 20.22
C LYS A 146 0.38 33.61 19.02
N LYS A 147 1.05 34.55 18.36
CA LYS A 147 1.91 34.28 17.19
C LYS A 147 2.97 33.22 17.47
N GLU A 148 3.60 33.30 18.64
CA GLU A 148 4.62 32.33 19.06
C GLU A 148 4.04 30.93 19.15
N LYS A 149 2.80 30.77 19.64
CA LYS A 149 2.15 29.48 19.74
C LYS A 149 1.72 28.92 18.35
N ILE A 150 1.29 29.80 17.45
CA ILE A 150 0.98 29.44 16.06
C ILE A 150 2.24 28.96 15.34
N LEU A 151 3.35 29.66 15.50
CA LEU A 151 4.64 29.29 14.92
C LEU A 151 5.17 27.98 15.51
N GLU A 152 5.04 27.80 16.82
CA GLU A 152 5.40 26.55 17.51
C GLU A 152 4.60 25.36 16.98
N MET A 153 3.29 25.51 16.80
CA MET A 153 2.47 24.47 16.19
C MET A 153 2.90 24.18 14.74
N TYR A 154 3.18 25.21 13.96
CA TYR A 154 3.59 25.07 12.57
C TYR A 154 4.89 24.26 12.43
N ILE A 155 5.94 24.65 13.16
CA ILE A 155 7.26 23.99 13.05
C ILE A 155 7.24 22.52 13.50
N ASN A 156 6.27 22.15 14.34
CA ASN A 156 6.10 20.78 14.80
C ASN A 156 5.23 19.92 13.86
N LEU A 157 4.49 20.54 12.92
CA LEU A 157 3.56 19.83 12.02
C LEU A 157 4.00 19.84 10.56
N VAL A 158 4.90 20.73 10.17
CA VAL A 158 5.31 20.88 8.77
C VAL A 158 6.07 19.65 8.27
N PHE A 159 5.79 19.26 7.01
CA PHE A 159 6.35 18.09 6.38
C PHE A 159 7.67 18.40 5.66
N PHE A 160 8.70 17.59 5.92
CA PHE A 160 10.05 17.74 5.38
C PHE A 160 10.48 16.62 4.43
N GLY A 161 9.55 15.83 3.88
CA GLY A 161 9.89 14.64 3.08
C GLY A 161 10.18 13.41 3.96
N HIS A 162 10.42 12.25 3.31
CA HIS A 162 10.78 10.99 4.01
C HIS A 162 9.87 10.64 5.20
N ASN A 163 8.58 10.97 5.11
CA ASN A 163 7.63 10.86 6.23
C ASN A 163 8.03 11.62 7.50
N LEU A 164 8.89 12.63 7.37
CA LEU A 164 9.35 13.47 8.49
C LEU A 164 8.40 14.65 8.69
N TYR A 165 7.79 14.68 9.83
CA TYR A 165 6.99 15.82 10.30
C TYR A 165 7.66 16.47 11.49
N GLY A 166 7.68 17.80 11.49
CA GLY A 166 8.31 18.62 12.53
C GLY A 166 9.82 18.79 12.41
N ILE A 167 10.28 19.91 12.95
CA ILE A 167 11.67 20.37 12.83
C ILE A 167 12.67 19.45 13.55
N GLU A 168 12.28 18.83 14.68
CA GLU A 168 13.15 17.91 15.41
C GLU A 168 13.51 16.71 14.55
N SER A 169 12.48 16.06 13.97
CA SER A 169 12.66 14.89 13.10
C SER A 169 13.50 15.23 11.88
N ALA A 170 13.25 16.38 11.27
CA ALA A 170 13.98 16.84 10.10
C ALA A 170 15.44 17.17 10.41
N SER A 171 15.70 17.90 11.49
CA SER A 171 17.05 18.27 11.92
C SER A 171 17.90 17.03 12.24
N ASN A 172 17.33 16.08 12.97
CA ASN A 172 17.99 14.83 13.29
C ASN A 172 18.25 13.97 12.05
N TYR A 173 17.29 13.89 11.11
CA TYR A 173 17.44 13.10 9.89
C TYR A 173 18.51 13.66 8.96
N TYR A 174 18.39 14.97 8.62
CA TYR A 174 19.25 15.58 7.62
C TYR A 174 20.64 15.93 8.15
N PHE A 175 20.78 16.26 9.45
CA PHE A 175 22.02 16.81 10.01
C PHE A 175 22.51 16.11 11.27
N ASN A 176 21.76 15.19 11.87
CA ASN A 176 22.04 14.56 13.17
C ASN A 176 22.28 15.59 14.27
N LYS A 177 21.46 16.65 14.29
CA LYS A 177 21.55 17.78 15.22
C LYS A 177 20.19 18.09 15.84
N SER A 178 20.21 18.59 17.09
CA SER A 178 19.03 19.26 17.66
C SER A 178 18.71 20.55 16.90
N PRO A 179 17.44 20.92 16.72
CA PRO A 179 17.03 22.18 16.08
C PRO A 179 17.61 23.43 16.71
N ALA A 180 18.00 23.38 18.00
CA ALA A 180 18.64 24.48 18.71
C ALA A 180 20.00 24.89 18.12
N TYR A 181 20.66 23.97 17.39
CA TYR A 181 22.02 24.18 16.88
C TYR A 181 22.09 24.32 15.36
N LEU A 182 20.96 24.48 14.69
CA LEU A 182 20.93 24.72 13.25
C LEU A 182 21.49 26.11 12.94
N ASP A 183 22.42 26.16 11.98
CA ASP A 183 22.93 27.41 11.42
C ASP A 183 22.06 27.90 10.24
N TYR A 184 22.40 29.06 9.67
CA TYR A 184 21.68 29.61 8.51
C TYR A 184 21.80 28.76 7.26
N ASN A 185 22.91 28.03 7.07
CA ASN A 185 23.13 27.15 5.91
C ASN A 185 22.20 25.93 5.97
N GLU A 186 22.17 25.26 7.11
CA GLU A 186 21.28 24.10 7.38
C GLU A 186 19.80 24.52 7.40
N SER A 187 19.52 25.68 7.99
CA SER A 187 18.18 26.29 8.02
C SER A 187 17.65 26.58 6.61
N ALA A 188 18.50 27.10 5.72
CA ALA A 188 18.14 27.37 4.33
C ALA A 188 17.80 26.08 3.56
N VAL A 189 18.49 24.97 3.86
CA VAL A 189 18.14 23.65 3.30
C VAL A 189 16.78 23.22 3.80
N LEU A 190 16.55 23.18 5.11
CA LEU A 190 15.28 22.70 5.67
C LEU A 190 14.08 23.53 5.19
N VAL A 191 14.19 24.85 5.21
CA VAL A 191 13.13 25.72 4.70
C VAL A 191 12.93 25.55 3.19
N GLY A 192 13.99 25.28 2.45
CA GLY A 192 13.91 24.96 1.02
C GLY A 192 13.11 23.69 0.72
N ILE A 193 13.26 22.68 1.57
CA ILE A 193 12.57 21.38 1.44
C ILE A 193 11.04 21.51 1.64
N ILE A 194 10.57 22.37 2.56
CA ILE A 194 9.14 22.52 2.89
C ILE A 194 8.27 22.70 1.64
N ASN A 195 8.74 23.46 0.65
CA ASN A 195 7.96 23.80 -0.53
C ASN A 195 7.75 22.63 -1.50
N SER A 196 8.69 21.70 -1.57
CA SER A 196 8.62 20.51 -2.45
C SER A 196 9.63 19.46 -1.99
N PRO A 197 9.30 18.68 -0.95
CA PRO A 197 10.22 17.73 -0.34
C PRO A 197 10.81 16.72 -1.33
N ASN A 198 9.98 16.17 -2.21
CA ASN A 198 10.40 15.18 -3.21
C ASN A 198 11.36 15.75 -4.29
N ASN A 199 11.48 17.08 -4.39
CA ASN A 199 12.38 17.72 -5.36
C ASN A 199 13.63 18.31 -4.72
N TYR A 200 13.56 18.70 -3.46
CA TYR A 200 14.62 19.47 -2.79
C TYR A 200 15.29 18.76 -1.62
N ALA A 201 14.91 17.52 -1.31
CA ALA A 201 15.66 16.73 -0.35
C ALA A 201 17.05 16.38 -0.89
N PRO A 202 18.14 16.56 -0.09
CA PRO A 202 19.53 16.44 -0.57
C PRO A 202 19.90 15.03 -1.02
N ASP A 203 19.31 14.02 -0.44
CA ASP A 203 19.47 12.60 -0.80
C ASP A 203 18.67 12.18 -2.04
N ILE A 204 17.69 12.98 -2.45
CA ILE A 204 16.94 12.78 -3.70
C ILE A 204 17.58 13.56 -4.85
N ASN A 205 17.88 14.85 -4.64
CA ASN A 205 18.48 15.70 -5.66
C ASN A 205 19.34 16.81 -5.05
N LEU A 206 20.61 16.50 -4.84
CA LEU A 206 21.56 17.40 -4.20
C LEU A 206 21.72 18.74 -4.95
N GLU A 207 21.76 18.70 -6.28
CA GLU A 207 21.95 19.92 -7.10
C GLU A 207 20.77 20.89 -6.92
N LYS A 208 19.53 20.39 -7.03
CA LYS A 208 18.34 21.23 -6.82
C LYS A 208 18.23 21.72 -5.38
N CYS A 209 18.63 20.89 -4.39
CA CYS A 209 18.71 21.29 -2.99
C CYS A 209 19.64 22.47 -2.81
N LEU A 210 20.88 22.38 -3.29
CA LEU A 210 21.89 23.43 -3.16
C LEU A 210 21.50 24.71 -3.91
N ASN A 211 20.91 24.59 -5.09
CA ASN A 211 20.39 25.73 -5.83
C ASN A 211 19.28 26.44 -5.03
N LYS A 212 18.36 25.70 -4.43
CA LYS A 212 17.30 26.28 -3.59
C LYS A 212 17.85 26.91 -2.32
N LYS A 213 18.81 26.24 -1.65
CA LYS A 213 19.56 26.79 -0.52
C LYS A 213 20.18 28.14 -0.88
N ASN A 214 20.90 28.24 -1.99
CA ASN A 214 21.57 29.47 -2.40
C ASN A 214 20.60 30.62 -2.69
N ILE A 215 19.42 30.35 -3.24
CA ILE A 215 18.37 31.37 -3.38
C ILE A 215 17.95 31.92 -2.00
N ILE A 216 17.82 31.04 -0.99
CA ILE A 216 17.45 31.46 0.37
C ILE A 216 18.59 32.20 1.05
N ILE A 217 19.85 31.78 0.89
CA ILE A 217 21.03 32.49 1.41
C ILE A 217 21.12 33.90 0.81
N ASN A 218 20.87 34.08 -0.49
CA ASN A 218 20.78 35.40 -1.10
C ASN A 218 19.73 36.29 -0.44
N LYS A 219 18.52 35.74 -0.20
CA LYS A 219 17.44 36.44 0.50
C LYS A 219 17.86 36.86 1.91
N LEU A 220 18.51 35.99 2.67
CA LEU A 220 18.99 36.29 4.02
C LEU A 220 20.00 37.45 4.01
N PHE A 221 20.89 37.46 3.02
CA PHE A 221 21.86 38.58 2.85
C PHE A 221 21.15 39.89 2.47
N GLU A 222 20.24 39.89 1.52
CA GLU A 222 19.45 41.06 1.09
C GLU A 222 18.67 41.68 2.27
N HIS A 223 18.19 40.86 3.20
CA HIS A 223 17.46 41.29 4.40
C HIS A 223 18.36 41.49 5.63
N LYS A 224 19.69 41.47 5.47
CA LYS A 224 20.69 41.77 6.50
C LYS A 224 20.71 40.80 7.70
N TYR A 225 20.28 39.56 7.49
CA TYR A 225 20.47 38.46 8.45
C TYR A 225 21.90 37.90 8.40
N LEU A 226 22.60 38.08 7.28
CA LEU A 226 23.99 37.69 7.07
C LEU A 226 24.84 38.91 6.74
N ASP A 227 26.04 38.98 7.27
CA ASP A 227 27.09 39.86 6.78
C ASP A 227 27.73 39.28 5.49
N LEU A 228 28.64 40.03 4.86
CA LEU A 228 29.26 39.64 3.61
C LEU A 228 30.16 38.41 3.75
N GLU A 229 30.83 38.26 4.91
CA GLU A 229 31.70 37.11 5.16
C GLU A 229 30.91 35.82 5.29
N ASN A 230 29.87 35.79 6.12
CA ASN A 230 28.98 34.67 6.32
C ASN A 230 28.17 34.34 5.02
N TYR A 231 27.76 35.38 4.29
CA TYR A 231 27.10 35.17 2.98
C TYR A 231 27.99 34.42 2.01
N ASN A 232 29.24 34.85 1.80
CA ASN A 232 30.18 34.18 0.89
C ASN A 232 30.48 32.76 1.38
N TYR A 233 30.70 32.59 2.68
CA TYR A 233 30.95 31.27 3.27
C TYR A 233 29.77 30.31 3.03
N TYR A 234 28.55 30.69 3.38
CA TYR A 234 27.38 29.80 3.24
C TYR A 234 26.96 29.55 1.79
N LYS A 235 27.23 30.48 0.89
CA LYS A 235 26.94 30.31 -0.53
C LYS A 235 27.76 29.16 -1.14
N ASP A 236 29.02 29.07 -0.81
CA ASP A 236 29.95 28.08 -1.35
C ASP A 236 29.99 26.78 -0.49
N CYS A 237 29.61 26.86 0.77
CA CYS A 237 29.62 25.74 1.70
C CYS A 237 28.47 24.77 1.41
N ILE A 238 28.82 23.50 1.22
CA ILE A 238 27.84 22.39 1.21
C ILE A 238 27.64 21.94 2.66
N PRO A 239 26.41 21.96 3.20
CA PRO A 239 26.16 21.45 4.54
C PRO A 239 26.56 19.98 4.67
N ASN A 240 27.01 19.59 5.86
CA ASN A 240 27.32 18.20 6.14
C ASN A 240 26.03 17.39 6.34
N PHE A 241 25.58 16.75 5.29
CA PHE A 241 24.37 15.93 5.34
C PHE A 241 24.64 14.59 6.01
N TYR A 242 23.87 14.29 7.03
CA TYR A 242 23.88 12.97 7.68
C TYR A 242 22.97 12.00 6.95
N CYS A 243 21.79 12.48 6.53
CA CYS A 243 20.73 11.75 5.81
C CYS A 243 20.66 10.32 6.34
N LYS A 244 20.21 10.19 7.61
CA LYS A 244 20.18 8.91 8.30
C LYS A 244 19.51 7.91 7.38
N ASN A 245 20.28 7.02 6.78
CA ASN A 245 19.79 5.91 6.00
C ASN A 245 18.91 5.01 6.90
N ASN A 246 17.70 5.43 7.18
CA ASN A 246 16.66 4.53 7.63
C ASN A 246 16.20 3.77 6.39
N ASP A 247 17.08 2.91 5.84
CA ASP A 247 16.74 1.88 4.85
C ASP A 247 15.50 1.09 5.31
N ASN A 248 15.26 1.07 6.61
CA ASN A 248 14.12 0.40 7.22
C ASN A 248 12.76 1.06 6.92
N SER A 249 12.68 2.38 6.65
CA SER A 249 11.39 3.01 6.34
C SER A 249 10.84 2.56 4.98
N LEU A 250 11.70 2.27 4.01
CA LEU A 250 11.32 1.76 2.70
C LEU A 250 10.86 0.29 2.76
N VAL A 251 11.37 -0.46 3.74
CA VAL A 251 11.04 -1.89 3.93
C VAL A 251 9.54 -2.09 4.14
N TYR A 252 8.86 -1.17 4.82
CA TYR A 252 7.43 -1.29 5.13
C TYR A 252 6.57 -0.15 4.56
N ALA A 253 7.10 0.67 3.65
CA ALA A 253 6.39 1.83 3.11
C ALA A 253 5.04 1.45 2.47
N TYR A 254 5.00 0.46 1.60
CA TYR A 254 3.75 -0.05 1.00
C TYR A 254 2.78 -0.62 2.05
N TYR A 255 3.30 -1.24 3.11
CA TYR A 255 2.46 -1.74 4.19
C TYR A 255 1.81 -0.58 4.95
N ASN A 256 2.55 0.51 5.21
CA ASN A 256 2.03 1.71 5.85
C ASN A 256 0.92 2.39 5.03
N ASP A 257 1.06 2.45 3.71
CA ASP A 257 0.00 2.98 2.85
C ASP A 257 -1.27 2.13 2.91
N ALA A 258 -1.11 0.81 2.94
CA ALA A 258 -2.23 -0.11 3.10
C ALA A 258 -2.90 0.06 4.48
N ILE A 259 -2.14 0.29 5.56
CA ILE A 259 -2.67 0.64 6.90
C ILE A 259 -3.49 1.94 6.83
N ASN A 260 -2.97 2.99 6.19
CA ASN A 260 -3.66 4.27 6.09
C ASN A 260 -5.00 4.13 5.35
N LYS A 261 -5.07 3.30 4.30
CA LYS A 261 -6.31 2.99 3.59
C LYS A 261 -7.29 2.22 4.47
N GLU A 262 -6.82 1.18 5.17
CA GLU A 262 -7.66 0.42 6.09
C GLU A 262 -8.18 1.31 7.21
N LEU A 263 -7.33 2.13 7.83
CA LEU A 263 -7.69 3.08 8.88
C LEU A 263 -8.79 4.05 8.42
N ASN A 264 -8.68 4.57 7.19
CA ASN A 264 -9.69 5.47 6.63
C ASN A 264 -11.04 4.77 6.34
N SER A 265 -11.04 3.45 6.18
CA SER A 265 -12.25 2.64 6.00
C SER A 265 -12.93 2.23 7.31
N LEU A 266 -12.23 2.37 8.45
CA LEU A 266 -12.80 2.10 9.75
C LEU A 266 -13.73 3.26 10.13
N ASP A 267 -14.97 2.93 10.52
CA ASP A 267 -15.90 3.89 11.12
C ASP A 267 -15.50 4.08 12.59
N LEU A 268 -14.44 4.87 12.78
CA LEU A 268 -13.98 5.24 14.10
C LEU A 268 -14.83 6.43 14.55
N ASP A 269 -15.46 6.32 15.70
CA ASP A 269 -16.16 7.44 16.37
C ASP A 269 -15.11 8.47 16.86
N ILE A 270 -14.36 9.00 15.91
CA ILE A 270 -13.37 10.01 16.12
C ILE A 270 -13.86 11.24 15.37
N ASP A 271 -14.09 12.31 16.12
CA ASP A 271 -14.22 13.64 15.54
C ASP A 271 -13.14 13.81 14.48
N SER A 272 -13.52 14.18 13.26
CA SER A 272 -12.60 14.29 12.10
C SER A 272 -11.35 15.15 12.39
N ASN A 273 -11.39 15.89 13.48
CA ASN A 273 -10.33 16.73 14.04
C ASN A 273 -9.34 15.96 14.95
N ASN A 274 -9.65 14.75 15.39
CA ASN A 274 -8.89 13.98 16.39
C ASN A 274 -8.13 12.75 15.84
N LYS A 275 -7.90 12.67 14.54
CA LYS A 275 -7.05 11.60 13.95
C LYS A 275 -5.56 11.74 14.30
N ILE A 276 -5.21 12.68 15.15
CA ILE A 276 -3.86 12.94 15.62
C ILE A 276 -3.68 12.21 16.95
N GLY A 277 -2.62 11.40 17.06
CA GLY A 277 -2.28 10.71 18.31
C GLY A 277 -2.89 9.31 18.44
N LEU A 278 -3.05 8.59 17.34
CA LEU A 278 -3.51 7.20 17.37
C LEU A 278 -2.34 6.24 17.59
N LYS A 279 -2.52 5.27 18.45
CA LYS A 279 -1.66 4.09 18.57
C LYS A 279 -2.27 2.94 17.78
N ILE A 280 -1.68 2.63 16.62
CA ILE A 280 -2.17 1.63 15.68
C ILE A 280 -1.30 0.37 15.81
N ASN A 281 -1.82 -0.65 16.46
CA ASN A 281 -1.17 -1.95 16.50
C ASN A 281 -1.52 -2.72 15.22
N THR A 282 -0.51 -3.30 14.57
CA THR A 282 -0.66 -3.97 13.28
C THR A 282 -0.25 -5.43 13.36
N TYR A 283 -0.56 -6.19 12.30
CA TYR A 283 -0.11 -7.57 12.17
C TYR A 283 1.24 -7.72 11.48
N LEU A 284 1.92 -6.63 11.11
CA LEU A 284 3.21 -6.68 10.44
C LEU A 284 4.24 -7.42 11.27
N ASP A 285 4.82 -8.45 10.67
CA ASP A 285 5.98 -9.18 11.21
C ASP A 285 7.24 -8.63 10.55
N MET A 286 8.03 -7.87 11.32
CA MET A 286 9.22 -7.19 10.80
C MET A 286 10.28 -8.15 10.28
N ASN A 287 10.41 -9.34 10.90
CA ASN A 287 11.40 -10.31 10.46
C ASN A 287 11.01 -10.95 9.12
N VAL A 288 9.69 -11.21 8.94
CA VAL A 288 9.15 -11.69 7.67
C VAL A 288 9.27 -10.60 6.61
N GLN A 289 8.85 -9.37 6.93
CA GLN A 289 8.88 -8.24 6.01
C GLN A 289 10.29 -7.94 5.50
N GLN A 290 11.28 -7.92 6.40
CA GLN A 290 12.68 -7.69 6.04
C GLN A 290 13.20 -8.75 5.08
N LYS A 291 12.98 -10.04 5.39
CA LYS A 291 13.38 -11.14 4.50
C LYS A 291 12.77 -11.03 3.11
N VAL A 292 11.48 -10.68 3.03
CA VAL A 292 10.77 -10.53 1.76
C VAL A 292 11.32 -9.33 0.98
N TYR A 293 11.55 -8.21 1.65
CA TYR A 293 12.14 -7.02 1.05
C TYR A 293 13.54 -7.30 0.47
N ASP A 294 14.40 -7.98 1.24
CA ASP A 294 15.76 -8.32 0.78
C ASP A 294 15.72 -9.23 -0.46
N ILE A 295 14.78 -10.18 -0.50
CA ILE A 295 14.57 -11.04 -1.67
C ILE A 295 14.11 -10.19 -2.87
N VAL A 296 13.13 -9.29 -2.70
CA VAL A 296 12.66 -8.41 -3.78
C VAL A 296 13.82 -7.53 -4.28
N LYS A 297 14.59 -6.93 -3.38
CA LYS A 297 15.76 -6.11 -3.73
C LYS A 297 16.80 -6.89 -4.53
N LYS A 298 17.05 -8.15 -4.19
CA LYS A 298 17.93 -9.03 -4.96
C LYS A 298 17.45 -9.22 -6.41
N TYR A 299 16.14 -9.43 -6.60
CA TYR A 299 15.59 -9.64 -7.93
C TYR A 299 15.42 -8.34 -8.72
N SER A 300 15.30 -7.18 -8.07
CA SER A 300 15.14 -5.89 -8.72
C SER A 300 16.29 -5.53 -9.69
N HIS A 301 17.49 -6.03 -9.43
CA HIS A 301 18.66 -5.81 -10.30
C HIS A 301 18.57 -6.54 -11.66
N HIS A 302 17.67 -7.49 -11.80
CA HIS A 302 17.48 -8.29 -13.01
C HIS A 302 16.20 -7.94 -13.78
N ILE A 303 15.42 -6.98 -13.27
CA ILE A 303 14.12 -6.57 -13.79
C ILE A 303 14.22 -5.11 -14.22
N THR A 304 13.79 -4.78 -15.44
CA THR A 304 13.90 -3.41 -15.99
C THR A 304 12.56 -2.69 -16.04
N ASP A 305 11.49 -3.37 -16.47
CA ASP A 305 10.18 -2.77 -16.72
C ASP A 305 9.05 -3.53 -15.99
N GLU A 306 9.42 -4.55 -15.23
CA GLU A 306 8.52 -5.39 -14.46
C GLU A 306 8.48 -4.92 -13.00
N GLU A 307 7.37 -5.18 -12.34
CA GLU A 307 7.14 -4.87 -10.93
C GLU A 307 6.79 -6.12 -10.16
N ILE A 308 7.02 -6.09 -8.86
CA ILE A 308 6.79 -7.21 -7.96
C ILE A 308 5.79 -6.80 -6.88
N ALA A 309 4.76 -7.62 -6.65
CA ALA A 309 3.93 -7.47 -5.46
C ALA A 309 3.85 -8.81 -4.71
N ILE A 310 3.92 -8.74 -3.39
CA ILE A 310 3.92 -9.91 -2.52
C ILE A 310 2.99 -9.67 -1.33
N VAL A 311 2.18 -10.68 -1.02
CA VAL A 311 1.33 -10.68 0.17
C VAL A 311 1.53 -11.99 0.93
N ILE A 312 1.79 -11.89 2.23
CA ILE A 312 1.91 -13.05 3.11
C ILE A 312 0.88 -12.95 4.22
N MET A 313 0.08 -14.02 4.36
CA MET A 313 -0.96 -14.13 5.38
C MET A 313 -0.71 -15.32 6.31
N LYS A 314 -1.25 -15.25 7.52
CA LYS A 314 -1.32 -16.38 8.45
C LYS A 314 -2.61 -17.16 8.24
N PRO A 315 -2.54 -18.50 7.95
CA PRO A 315 -3.73 -19.35 7.92
C PRO A 315 -4.52 -19.34 9.23
N LYS A 316 -5.81 -19.62 9.12
CA LYS A 316 -6.77 -19.61 10.25
C LYS A 316 -6.85 -18.26 10.95
N SER A 317 -6.48 -17.19 10.25
CA SER A 317 -6.57 -15.81 10.73
C SER A 317 -6.75 -14.83 9.57
N ASN A 318 -7.10 -13.59 9.90
CA ASN A 318 -7.20 -12.46 8.97
C ASN A 318 -5.86 -11.72 8.76
N LYS A 319 -4.79 -12.15 9.42
CA LYS A 319 -3.55 -11.40 9.56
C LYS A 319 -2.74 -11.36 8.26
N VAL A 320 -2.58 -10.17 7.70
CA VAL A 320 -1.57 -9.88 6.68
C VAL A 320 -0.28 -9.50 7.41
N ILE A 321 0.71 -10.36 7.35
CA ILE A 321 1.95 -10.20 8.14
C ILE A 321 3.10 -9.59 7.36
N SER A 322 2.98 -9.53 6.03
CA SER A 322 3.95 -8.87 5.14
C SER A 322 3.25 -8.46 3.85
N LEU A 323 3.65 -7.30 3.31
CA LEU A 323 3.14 -6.77 2.07
C LEU A 323 4.19 -5.92 1.37
N ILE A 324 4.44 -6.23 0.10
CA ILE A 324 5.26 -5.45 -0.83
C ILE A 324 4.38 -5.08 -2.02
N GLY A 325 4.33 -3.81 -2.39
CA GLY A 325 3.51 -3.29 -3.49
C GLY A 325 4.28 -2.88 -4.73
N GLY A 326 5.60 -2.99 -4.73
CA GLY A 326 6.48 -2.63 -5.84
C GLY A 326 7.94 -2.86 -5.48
N ILE A 327 8.82 -2.69 -6.46
CA ILE A 327 10.27 -2.89 -6.30
C ILE A 327 10.91 -1.74 -5.52
N ASP A 328 10.49 -0.51 -5.81
CA ASP A 328 11.10 0.71 -5.29
C ASP A 328 10.03 1.77 -4.99
N TYR A 329 9.75 1.94 -3.69
CA TYR A 329 8.76 2.90 -3.22
C TYR A 329 9.15 4.35 -3.55
N SER A 330 10.45 4.65 -3.63
CA SER A 330 10.91 6.00 -3.98
C SER A 330 10.60 6.41 -5.42
N LYS A 331 10.45 5.43 -6.31
CA LYS A 331 10.07 5.66 -7.71
C LYS A 331 8.56 5.71 -7.91
N THR A 332 7.82 4.88 -7.20
CA THR A 332 6.36 4.81 -7.30
C THR A 332 5.73 4.38 -5.99
N GLU A 333 4.79 5.18 -5.50
CA GLU A 333 3.97 4.89 -4.32
C GLU A 333 2.77 3.99 -4.67
N PHE A 334 2.57 3.64 -5.96
CA PHE A 334 1.46 2.80 -6.38
C PHE A 334 1.58 1.40 -5.81
N ASN A 335 0.67 1.06 -4.89
CA ASN A 335 0.68 -0.20 -4.14
C ASN A 335 -0.02 -1.31 -4.93
N ARG A 336 0.74 -2.06 -5.73
CA ARG A 336 0.18 -3.12 -6.58
C ARG A 336 -0.42 -4.27 -5.78
N ALA A 337 -0.02 -4.45 -4.54
CA ALA A 337 -0.57 -5.49 -3.67
C ALA A 337 -2.06 -5.26 -3.33
N THR A 338 -2.49 -4.00 -3.28
CA THR A 338 -3.86 -3.59 -2.90
C THR A 338 -4.66 -2.93 -4.02
N ASP A 339 -4.00 -2.34 -5.02
CA ASP A 339 -4.62 -1.43 -5.99
C ASP A 339 -4.52 -1.89 -7.44
N SER A 340 -3.62 -2.81 -7.76
CA SER A 340 -3.47 -3.31 -9.13
C SER A 340 -4.37 -4.52 -9.36
N TYR A 341 -5.44 -4.32 -10.10
CA TYR A 341 -6.31 -5.40 -10.58
C TYR A 341 -5.72 -6.00 -11.84
N ARG A 342 -5.41 -7.29 -11.82
CA ARG A 342 -4.79 -8.02 -12.92
C ARG A 342 -5.45 -9.38 -13.10
N GLN A 343 -5.48 -9.87 -14.35
CA GLN A 343 -5.97 -11.20 -14.66
C GLN A 343 -5.13 -12.26 -13.92
N ILE A 344 -5.81 -13.12 -13.19
CA ILE A 344 -5.16 -14.10 -12.32
C ILE A 344 -4.74 -15.38 -13.06
N GLY A 345 -5.17 -15.55 -14.30
CA GLY A 345 -4.83 -16.70 -15.12
C GLY A 345 -5.19 -18.04 -14.44
N SER A 346 -4.39 -19.05 -14.67
CA SER A 346 -4.63 -20.41 -14.14
C SER A 346 -4.71 -20.54 -12.62
N THR A 347 -4.50 -19.46 -11.83
CA THR A 347 -4.73 -19.52 -10.40
C THR A 347 -6.20 -19.60 -10.02
N ILE A 348 -7.14 -19.40 -10.95
CA ILE A 348 -8.58 -19.64 -10.76
C ILE A 348 -8.93 -21.15 -10.66
N LYS A 349 -8.14 -22.03 -11.30
CA LYS A 349 -8.47 -23.45 -11.48
C LYS A 349 -8.78 -24.20 -10.17
N PRO A 350 -8.11 -23.96 -9.04
CA PRO A 350 -8.47 -24.60 -7.77
C PRO A 350 -9.93 -24.36 -7.35
N LEU A 351 -10.48 -23.16 -7.58
CA LEU A 351 -11.89 -22.88 -7.29
C LEU A 351 -12.83 -23.68 -8.21
N ILE A 352 -12.45 -23.84 -9.48
CA ILE A 352 -13.23 -24.62 -10.45
C ILE A 352 -13.21 -26.10 -10.05
N TYR A 353 -12.07 -26.63 -9.67
CA TYR A 353 -11.93 -28.03 -9.25
C TYR A 353 -12.61 -28.29 -7.90
N TYR A 354 -12.57 -27.32 -6.98
CA TYR A 354 -13.37 -27.38 -5.76
C TYR A 354 -14.88 -27.55 -6.09
N LEU A 355 -15.42 -26.73 -7.01
CA LEU A 355 -16.81 -26.86 -7.44
C LEU A 355 -17.07 -28.20 -8.12
N GLY A 356 -16.09 -28.75 -8.84
CA GLY A 356 -16.17 -30.10 -9.41
C GLY A 356 -16.30 -31.17 -8.32
N LEU A 357 -15.48 -31.08 -7.27
CA LEU A 357 -15.54 -32.00 -6.12
C LEU A 357 -16.91 -31.91 -5.42
N GLU A 358 -17.46 -30.72 -5.23
CA GLU A 358 -18.78 -30.50 -4.65
C GLU A 358 -19.92 -31.09 -5.53
N LYS A 359 -19.71 -31.20 -6.84
CA LYS A 359 -20.66 -31.82 -7.77
C LYS A 359 -20.42 -33.34 -7.99
N GLY A 360 -19.60 -33.97 -7.14
CA GLY A 360 -19.36 -35.41 -7.16
C GLY A 360 -18.22 -35.86 -8.07
N MET A 361 -17.44 -34.94 -8.67
CA MET A 361 -16.18 -35.31 -9.28
C MET A 361 -15.20 -35.78 -8.19
N THR A 362 -14.28 -36.63 -8.58
CA THR A 362 -13.20 -37.09 -7.69
C THR A 362 -11.85 -36.74 -8.32
N PRO A 363 -10.75 -36.77 -7.54
CA PRO A 363 -9.41 -36.63 -8.11
C PRO A 363 -9.10 -37.56 -9.28
N LEU A 364 -9.77 -38.70 -9.34
CA LEU A 364 -9.61 -39.73 -10.42
C LEU A 364 -10.59 -39.56 -11.58
N THR A 365 -11.48 -38.56 -11.56
CA THR A 365 -12.43 -38.30 -12.67
C THR A 365 -11.67 -38.06 -13.96
N LEU A 366 -12.00 -38.82 -15.01
CA LEU A 366 -11.31 -38.81 -16.29
C LEU A 366 -12.05 -37.93 -17.32
N LEU A 367 -11.36 -36.93 -17.85
CA LEU A 367 -11.80 -36.13 -19.00
C LEU A 367 -10.74 -36.15 -20.10
N THR A 368 -11.16 -36.15 -21.37
CA THR A 368 -10.24 -36.15 -22.50
C THR A 368 -9.61 -34.75 -22.66
N SER A 369 -8.28 -34.68 -22.65
CA SER A 369 -7.51 -33.48 -23.01
C SER A 369 -7.01 -33.63 -24.45
N LYS A 370 -7.67 -32.97 -25.38
CA LYS A 370 -7.28 -32.79 -26.78
C LYS A 370 -7.73 -31.43 -27.25
N GLU A 371 -7.20 -30.96 -28.36
CA GLU A 371 -7.73 -29.76 -29.01
C GLU A 371 -9.25 -29.83 -29.11
N THR A 372 -9.94 -28.82 -28.62
CA THR A 372 -11.41 -28.82 -28.47
C THR A 372 -11.95 -27.42 -28.64
N THR A 373 -12.91 -27.27 -29.55
CA THR A 373 -13.76 -26.09 -29.66
C THR A 373 -15.05 -26.34 -28.88
N PHE A 374 -15.38 -25.41 -28.00
CA PHE A 374 -16.62 -25.42 -27.23
C PHE A 374 -17.63 -24.48 -27.87
N HIS A 375 -18.83 -25.00 -28.15
CA HIS A 375 -19.93 -24.26 -28.73
C HIS A 375 -20.90 -23.84 -27.62
N PHE A 376 -21.32 -22.61 -27.63
CA PHE A 376 -22.24 -22.03 -26.63
C PHE A 376 -23.41 -21.36 -27.35
N GLU A 377 -24.61 -21.51 -26.83
CA GLU A 377 -25.81 -20.87 -27.41
C GLU A 377 -25.76 -19.35 -27.33
N ASN A 378 -25.14 -18.79 -26.24
CA ASN A 378 -25.16 -17.37 -25.93
C ASN A 378 -23.76 -16.70 -25.99
N TYR A 379 -22.72 -17.41 -26.40
CA TYR A 379 -21.36 -16.91 -26.54
C TYR A 379 -20.74 -17.38 -27.84
N GLN A 380 -19.68 -16.70 -28.27
CA GLN A 380 -18.87 -17.15 -29.40
C GLN A 380 -18.20 -18.49 -29.07
N ASP A 381 -17.93 -19.28 -30.13
CA ASP A 381 -17.14 -20.49 -30.00
C ASP A 381 -15.82 -20.22 -29.30
N TYR A 382 -15.46 -21.10 -28.39
CA TYR A 382 -14.28 -20.94 -27.56
C TYR A 382 -13.33 -22.12 -27.69
N SER A 383 -12.11 -21.85 -28.15
CA SER A 383 -11.07 -22.87 -28.38
C SER A 383 -9.87 -22.60 -27.48
N PRO A 384 -9.92 -22.98 -26.19
CA PRO A 384 -8.79 -22.78 -25.28
C PRO A 384 -7.59 -23.63 -25.73
N LYS A 385 -6.39 -23.03 -25.64
CA LYS A 385 -5.14 -23.72 -25.94
C LYS A 385 -4.39 -24.04 -24.66
N ASN A 386 -3.79 -25.23 -24.60
CA ASN A 386 -2.80 -25.54 -23.55
C ASN A 386 -1.48 -24.78 -23.81
N ALA A 387 -0.67 -24.57 -22.78
CA ALA A 387 0.64 -23.95 -22.92
C ALA A 387 1.51 -24.70 -23.96
N GLY A 388 2.02 -23.94 -24.95
CA GLY A 388 2.79 -24.51 -26.05
C GLY A 388 1.99 -25.46 -26.95
N GLU A 389 0.65 -25.39 -26.96
CA GLU A 389 -0.26 -26.20 -27.75
C GLU A 389 -0.07 -27.70 -27.56
N LYS A 390 0.34 -28.13 -26.36
CA LYS A 390 0.57 -29.53 -25.99
C LYS A 390 -0.68 -30.15 -25.38
N TYR A 391 -1.13 -31.28 -25.90
CA TYR A 391 -2.33 -31.98 -25.42
C TYR A 391 -1.99 -33.42 -25.10
N ALA A 392 -2.67 -34.01 -24.12
CA ALA A 392 -2.50 -35.41 -23.76
C ALA A 392 -2.99 -36.36 -24.87
N ASN A 393 -3.97 -35.92 -25.67
CA ASN A 393 -4.72 -36.72 -26.67
C ASN A 393 -5.28 -38.03 -26.10
N ARG A 394 -5.54 -38.05 -24.80
CA ARG A 394 -6.13 -39.14 -24.02
C ARG A 394 -6.95 -38.61 -22.86
N LYS A 395 -7.62 -39.51 -22.16
CA LYS A 395 -8.23 -39.17 -20.87
C LYS A 395 -7.13 -38.94 -19.82
N ILE A 396 -7.26 -37.87 -19.06
CA ILE A 396 -6.41 -37.53 -17.90
C ILE A 396 -7.32 -37.34 -16.69
N ASN A 397 -6.78 -37.52 -15.50
CA ASN A 397 -7.49 -37.27 -14.25
C ASN A 397 -7.25 -35.84 -13.73
N MET A 398 -7.95 -35.44 -12.65
CA MET A 398 -7.86 -34.09 -12.07
C MET A 398 -6.47 -33.79 -11.52
N ILE A 399 -5.77 -34.78 -10.98
CA ILE A 399 -4.41 -34.65 -10.42
C ILE A 399 -3.44 -34.22 -11.54
N GLU A 400 -3.44 -34.99 -12.65
CA GLU A 400 -2.61 -34.70 -13.81
C GLU A 400 -2.97 -33.32 -14.41
N ALA A 401 -4.27 -33.03 -14.57
CA ALA A 401 -4.76 -31.78 -15.11
C ALA A 401 -4.33 -30.57 -14.27
N LEU A 402 -4.35 -30.68 -12.94
CA LEU A 402 -3.95 -29.61 -12.05
C LEU A 402 -2.43 -29.40 -12.05
N GLY A 403 -1.66 -30.51 -11.98
CA GLY A 403 -0.19 -30.47 -12.00
C GLY A 403 0.38 -29.88 -13.28
N LEU A 404 -0.19 -30.24 -14.43
CA LEU A 404 0.21 -29.76 -15.75
C LEU A 404 -0.51 -28.46 -16.15
N SER A 405 -1.45 -28.01 -15.34
CA SER A 405 -2.27 -26.82 -15.61
C SER A 405 -3.06 -26.89 -16.92
N ASP A 406 -3.65 -28.07 -17.23
CA ASP A 406 -4.39 -28.31 -18.47
C ASP A 406 -5.60 -27.38 -18.59
N ASN A 407 -5.71 -26.68 -19.73
CA ASN A 407 -6.77 -25.71 -19.99
C ASN A 407 -8.05 -26.37 -20.45
N ILE A 408 -7.92 -27.49 -21.19
CA ILE A 408 -9.07 -28.21 -21.72
C ILE A 408 -9.85 -28.90 -20.60
N TYR A 409 -9.13 -29.57 -19.68
CA TYR A 409 -9.75 -30.20 -18.51
C TYR A 409 -10.45 -29.14 -17.63
N ALA A 410 -9.77 -28.00 -17.37
CA ALA A 410 -10.34 -26.91 -16.57
C ALA A 410 -11.61 -26.34 -17.23
N THR A 411 -11.59 -26.07 -18.53
CA THR A 411 -12.76 -25.56 -19.27
C THR A 411 -13.92 -26.55 -19.23
N LYS A 412 -13.65 -27.85 -19.46
CA LYS A 412 -14.69 -28.90 -19.34
C LYS A 412 -15.29 -28.92 -17.94
N THR A 413 -14.45 -28.86 -16.92
CA THR A 413 -14.93 -28.81 -15.52
C THR A 413 -15.77 -27.56 -15.28
N ALA A 414 -15.32 -26.38 -15.75
CA ALA A 414 -16.06 -25.12 -15.60
C ALA A 414 -17.45 -25.15 -16.25
N ILE A 415 -17.57 -25.78 -17.43
CA ILE A 415 -18.85 -25.99 -18.10
C ILE A 415 -19.73 -26.94 -17.27
N MET A 416 -19.19 -28.07 -16.80
CA MET A 416 -19.93 -29.04 -15.98
C MET A 416 -20.43 -28.46 -14.67
N VAL A 417 -19.63 -27.60 -14.00
CA VAL A 417 -20.05 -26.95 -12.77
C VAL A 417 -20.97 -25.75 -13.02
N GLY A 418 -20.91 -25.18 -14.21
CA GLY A 418 -21.66 -24.00 -14.64
C GLY A 418 -20.95 -22.71 -14.31
N LEU A 419 -20.72 -21.85 -15.32
CA LEU A 419 -19.99 -20.59 -15.20
C LEU A 419 -20.60 -19.65 -14.13
N ASN A 420 -21.93 -19.59 -14.06
CA ASN A 420 -22.64 -18.80 -13.04
C ASN A 420 -22.30 -19.24 -11.60
N ASN A 421 -22.03 -20.53 -11.37
CA ASN A 421 -21.68 -21.01 -10.03
C ASN A 421 -20.26 -20.60 -9.65
N ILE A 422 -19.36 -20.47 -10.63
CA ILE A 422 -18.02 -19.90 -10.42
C ILE A 422 -18.14 -18.43 -10.00
N GLY A 423 -18.94 -17.64 -10.73
CA GLY A 423 -19.22 -16.24 -10.37
C GLY A 423 -19.85 -16.10 -8.97
N LYS A 424 -20.86 -16.92 -8.65
CA LYS A 424 -21.46 -16.94 -7.33
C LYS A 424 -20.46 -17.28 -6.22
N LEU A 425 -19.51 -18.17 -6.48
CA LEU A 425 -18.47 -18.51 -5.52
C LEU A 425 -17.49 -17.34 -5.34
N LEU A 426 -17.07 -16.68 -6.41
CA LEU A 426 -16.21 -15.50 -6.36
C LEU A 426 -16.86 -14.34 -5.58
N ASN A 427 -18.16 -14.11 -5.79
CA ASN A 427 -18.92 -13.10 -5.03
C ASN A 427 -18.90 -13.37 -3.50
N LYS A 428 -18.86 -14.64 -3.07
CA LYS A 428 -18.71 -14.95 -1.62
C LYS A 428 -17.36 -14.51 -1.06
N PHE A 429 -16.35 -14.31 -1.89
CA PHE A 429 -15.04 -13.74 -1.54
C PHE A 429 -14.98 -12.22 -1.75
N SER A 430 -16.12 -11.57 -1.96
CA SER A 430 -16.22 -10.12 -2.24
C SER A 430 -15.50 -9.71 -3.52
N ILE A 431 -15.44 -10.61 -4.51
CA ILE A 431 -14.97 -10.27 -5.86
C ILE A 431 -16.19 -9.87 -6.67
N GLU A 432 -16.23 -8.60 -7.07
CA GLU A 432 -17.35 -7.99 -7.79
C GLU A 432 -17.03 -7.82 -9.29
N ASN A 433 -18.02 -7.38 -10.06
CA ASN A 433 -17.88 -7.07 -11.50
C ASN A 433 -17.30 -8.20 -12.35
N ILE A 434 -17.72 -9.46 -12.06
CA ILE A 434 -17.23 -10.65 -12.75
C ILE A 434 -17.92 -10.79 -14.09
N ASN A 435 -17.15 -10.80 -15.18
CA ASN A 435 -17.66 -11.10 -16.50
C ASN A 435 -17.84 -12.62 -16.64
N ILE A 436 -19.09 -13.08 -16.61
CA ILE A 436 -19.43 -14.52 -16.71
C ILE A 436 -19.42 -14.92 -18.17
N ASN A 437 -18.31 -15.46 -18.62
CA ASN A 437 -18.14 -16.01 -19.97
C ASN A 437 -17.19 -17.24 -19.96
N PRO A 438 -17.05 -17.98 -21.04
CA PRO A 438 -16.21 -19.19 -21.10
C PRO A 438 -14.74 -18.98 -20.75
N THR A 439 -14.18 -17.79 -20.98
CA THR A 439 -12.78 -17.47 -20.67
C THR A 439 -12.51 -17.38 -19.16
N LEU A 440 -13.57 -17.23 -18.35
CA LEU A 440 -13.49 -17.27 -16.89
C LEU A 440 -12.82 -18.56 -16.39
N ALA A 441 -12.97 -19.68 -17.13
CA ALA A 441 -12.30 -20.95 -16.83
C ALA A 441 -10.76 -20.84 -16.80
N LEU A 442 -10.19 -19.86 -17.47
CA LEU A 442 -8.76 -19.62 -17.56
C LEU A 442 -8.29 -18.39 -16.77
N GLY A 443 -9.18 -17.77 -16.00
CA GLY A 443 -8.84 -16.69 -15.07
C GLY A 443 -8.70 -15.32 -15.70
N THR A 444 -9.60 -14.98 -16.61
CA THR A 444 -9.74 -13.60 -17.13
C THR A 444 -10.33 -12.63 -16.10
N VAL A 445 -10.77 -13.14 -14.95
CA VAL A 445 -11.16 -12.30 -13.81
C VAL A 445 -9.93 -11.58 -13.26
N GLU A 446 -10.11 -10.30 -12.92
CA GLU A 446 -9.06 -9.48 -12.36
C GLU A 446 -9.17 -9.40 -10.84
N MET A 447 -8.04 -9.54 -10.17
CA MET A 447 -7.93 -9.44 -8.71
C MET A 447 -6.65 -8.73 -8.32
N THR A 448 -6.65 -8.14 -7.13
CA THR A 448 -5.41 -7.69 -6.50
C THR A 448 -4.70 -8.88 -5.82
N PRO A 449 -3.37 -8.80 -5.62
CA PRO A 449 -2.61 -9.83 -4.90
C PRO A 449 -3.18 -10.16 -3.51
N ILE A 450 -3.66 -9.17 -2.76
CA ILE A 450 -4.26 -9.41 -1.43
C ILE A 450 -5.60 -10.16 -1.53
N GLN A 451 -6.41 -9.90 -2.53
CA GLN A 451 -7.66 -10.63 -2.76
C GLN A 451 -7.36 -12.09 -3.11
N LEU A 452 -6.43 -12.33 -4.03
CA LEU A 452 -6.05 -13.69 -4.42
C LEU A 452 -5.41 -14.44 -3.24
N ALA A 453 -4.53 -13.78 -2.46
CA ALA A 453 -3.96 -14.37 -1.24
C ALA A 453 -5.05 -14.78 -0.25
N SER A 454 -6.11 -13.98 -0.08
CA SER A 454 -7.20 -14.27 0.86
C SER A 454 -8.02 -15.50 0.45
N ILE A 455 -8.22 -15.73 -0.85
CA ILE A 455 -8.89 -16.93 -1.37
C ILE A 455 -8.03 -18.18 -1.05
N TYR A 456 -6.73 -18.12 -1.28
CA TYR A 456 -5.84 -19.24 -0.97
C TYR A 456 -5.65 -19.43 0.54
N ASN A 457 -5.73 -18.35 1.33
CA ASN A 457 -5.78 -18.43 2.78
C ASN A 457 -7.04 -19.15 3.28
N CYS A 458 -8.16 -19.06 2.55
CA CYS A 458 -9.36 -19.85 2.82
C CYS A 458 -9.11 -21.35 2.59
N PHE A 459 -8.37 -21.75 1.54
CA PHE A 459 -7.95 -23.16 1.37
C PHE A 459 -7.05 -23.60 2.52
N ALA A 460 -6.04 -22.81 2.88
CA ALA A 460 -5.15 -23.05 4.02
C ALA A 460 -5.90 -23.12 5.36
N SER A 461 -7.07 -22.49 5.45
CA SER A 461 -7.95 -22.44 6.62
C SER A 461 -9.11 -23.46 6.55
N GLU A 462 -8.95 -24.50 5.74
CA GLU A 462 -9.91 -25.61 5.64
C GLU A 462 -11.33 -25.13 5.29
N GLY A 463 -11.42 -24.16 4.39
CA GLY A 463 -12.68 -23.59 3.90
C GLY A 463 -13.29 -22.45 4.72
N LYS A 464 -12.63 -22.00 5.78
CA LYS A 464 -13.00 -20.79 6.53
C LYS A 464 -12.32 -19.57 5.89
N TYR A 465 -13.11 -18.62 5.47
CA TYR A 465 -12.63 -17.35 4.95
C TYR A 465 -12.44 -16.33 6.08
N TYR A 466 -11.30 -15.71 6.07
CA TYR A 466 -10.92 -14.60 6.92
C TYR A 466 -10.60 -13.40 6.03
N ALA A 467 -11.40 -12.34 6.09
CA ALA A 467 -11.12 -11.13 5.33
C ALA A 467 -9.76 -10.54 5.75
N PRO A 468 -8.86 -10.25 4.80
CA PRO A 468 -7.51 -9.80 5.12
C PRO A 468 -7.55 -8.48 5.91
N LYS A 469 -6.71 -8.37 6.93
CA LYS A 469 -6.56 -7.21 7.79
C LYS A 469 -5.09 -6.94 8.10
N LEU A 470 -4.75 -5.64 8.16
CA LEU A 470 -3.42 -5.16 8.53
C LEU A 470 -3.42 -4.64 9.97
N ILE A 471 -4.56 -4.08 10.44
CA ILE A 471 -4.71 -3.45 11.75
C ILE A 471 -5.28 -4.45 12.76
N ASP A 472 -4.63 -4.59 13.92
CA ASP A 472 -5.09 -5.37 15.06
C ASP A 472 -6.00 -4.52 15.98
N SER A 473 -5.50 -3.36 16.37
CA SER A 473 -6.26 -2.45 17.23
C SER A 473 -5.81 -1.00 17.04
N VAL A 474 -6.72 -0.08 17.35
CA VAL A 474 -6.45 1.37 17.36
C VAL A 474 -6.84 1.91 18.73
N LYS A 475 -5.94 2.64 19.35
CA LYS A 475 -6.15 3.36 20.60
C LYS A 475 -5.93 4.86 20.40
N ASP A 476 -6.57 5.67 21.23
CA ASP A 476 -6.29 7.11 21.30
C ASP A 476 -4.99 7.39 22.09
N SER A 477 -4.61 8.65 22.18
CA SER A 477 -3.46 9.13 22.97
C SER A 477 -3.58 8.88 24.49
N TYR A 478 -4.77 8.59 24.97
CA TYR A 478 -5.04 8.25 26.37
C TYR A 478 -5.10 6.73 26.62
N ASN A 479 -4.73 5.91 25.59
CA ASN A 479 -4.83 4.45 25.55
C ASN A 479 -6.28 3.90 25.63
N HIS A 480 -7.31 4.71 25.38
CA HIS A 480 -8.65 4.19 25.22
C HIS A 480 -8.74 3.41 23.89
N LEU A 481 -9.35 2.24 23.96
CA LEU A 481 -9.54 1.39 22.79
C LEU A 481 -10.65 1.97 21.90
N LEU A 482 -10.29 2.39 20.68
CA LEU A 482 -11.23 2.90 19.68
C LEU A 482 -11.67 1.80 18.71
N TYR A 483 -10.78 0.88 18.42
CA TYR A 483 -11.05 -0.25 17.53
C TYR A 483 -10.24 -1.46 17.97
N SER A 484 -10.86 -2.62 17.93
CA SER A 484 -10.17 -3.91 18.07
C SER A 484 -10.74 -4.88 17.05
N MET A 485 -9.86 -5.52 16.31
CA MET A 485 -10.26 -6.51 15.34
C MET A 485 -10.80 -7.75 16.04
N ASN A 486 -12.08 -8.04 15.82
CA ASN A 486 -12.64 -9.33 16.18
C ASN A 486 -12.38 -10.32 15.04
N THR A 487 -11.59 -11.35 15.30
CA THR A 487 -11.29 -12.39 14.31
C THR A 487 -12.56 -13.20 14.04
N SER A 488 -13.35 -12.74 13.07
CA SER A 488 -14.51 -13.47 12.57
C SER A 488 -14.14 -14.26 11.33
N SER A 489 -14.73 -15.43 11.16
CA SER A 489 -14.57 -16.24 9.96
C SER A 489 -15.92 -16.69 9.45
N THR A 490 -16.06 -16.73 8.14
CA THR A 490 -17.22 -17.28 7.45
C THR A 490 -16.83 -18.56 6.73
N ARG A 491 -17.55 -19.64 6.95
CA ARG A 491 -17.32 -20.85 6.16
C ARG A 491 -17.89 -20.66 4.77
N ILE A 492 -17.01 -20.52 3.79
CA ILE A 492 -17.36 -20.38 2.37
C ILE A 492 -17.28 -21.72 1.65
N LEU A 493 -16.31 -22.56 2.03
CA LEU A 493 -16.03 -23.83 1.37
C LEU A 493 -16.25 -25.01 2.34
N ASP A 494 -16.66 -26.15 1.80
CA ASP A 494 -16.72 -27.41 2.56
C ASP A 494 -15.31 -27.85 2.95
N SER A 495 -15.15 -28.29 4.19
CA SER A 495 -13.83 -28.63 4.73
C SER A 495 -13.26 -29.91 4.10
N THR A 496 -14.09 -30.89 3.78
CA THR A 496 -13.66 -32.16 3.19
C THR A 496 -13.12 -31.93 1.78
N SER A 497 -13.92 -31.27 0.93
CA SER A 497 -13.52 -30.94 -0.44
C SER A 497 -12.31 -30.01 -0.49
N THR A 498 -12.21 -29.06 0.47
CA THR A 498 -11.05 -28.18 0.60
C THR A 498 -9.79 -28.97 0.97
N ASN A 499 -9.88 -29.93 1.89
CA ASN A 499 -8.73 -30.76 2.27
C ASN A 499 -8.29 -31.67 1.12
N ILE A 500 -9.21 -32.25 0.36
CA ILE A 500 -8.86 -32.98 -0.86
C ILE A 500 -8.11 -32.06 -1.83
N LEU A 501 -8.61 -30.82 -2.02
CA LEU A 501 -7.94 -29.82 -2.87
C LEU A 501 -6.54 -29.48 -2.36
N ASN A 502 -6.32 -29.37 -1.03
CA ASN A 502 -5.01 -29.09 -0.46
C ASN A 502 -3.96 -30.15 -0.86
N TYR A 503 -4.37 -31.42 -0.93
CA TYR A 503 -3.48 -32.48 -1.42
C TYR A 503 -3.30 -32.45 -2.94
N LEU A 504 -4.36 -32.17 -3.69
CA LEU A 504 -4.27 -32.02 -5.14
C LEU A 504 -3.29 -30.93 -5.57
N LEU A 505 -3.23 -29.84 -4.81
CA LEU A 505 -2.35 -28.69 -5.09
C LEU A 505 -0.86 -28.96 -4.81
N GLN A 506 -0.47 -30.17 -4.42
CA GLN A 506 0.93 -30.62 -4.41
C GLN A 506 1.36 -31.12 -5.80
N SER A 507 0.41 -31.47 -6.68
CA SER A 507 0.71 -32.00 -8.02
C SER A 507 1.56 -31.08 -8.91
N PRO A 508 1.55 -29.73 -8.78
CA PRO A 508 2.47 -28.88 -9.52
C PRO A 508 3.95 -29.12 -9.24
N PHE A 509 4.30 -29.75 -8.11
CA PHE A 509 5.66 -30.10 -7.74
C PHE A 509 6.05 -31.54 -8.09
N ASP A 510 5.09 -32.40 -8.46
CA ASP A 510 5.31 -33.83 -8.63
C ASP A 510 5.92 -34.18 -9.98
N LYS A 511 7.20 -34.56 -9.97
CA LYS A 511 7.96 -34.96 -11.17
C LYS A 511 7.36 -36.16 -11.90
N SER A 512 6.66 -37.06 -11.18
CA SER A 512 6.10 -38.28 -11.75
C SER A 512 4.96 -38.02 -12.74
N LEU A 513 4.33 -36.84 -12.65
CA LEU A 513 3.27 -36.40 -13.53
C LEU A 513 3.77 -35.87 -14.89
N THR A 514 5.09 -35.83 -15.10
CA THR A 514 5.66 -35.41 -16.37
C THR A 514 5.20 -36.35 -17.50
N SER A 515 4.48 -35.80 -18.48
CA SER A 515 3.93 -36.56 -19.62
C SER A 515 3.99 -35.71 -20.90
N TYR A 516 2.87 -35.26 -21.44
CA TYR A 516 2.81 -34.35 -22.58
C TYR A 516 3.30 -32.91 -22.25
N ALA A 517 3.32 -32.59 -20.98
CA ALA A 517 3.86 -31.34 -20.42
C ALA A 517 4.58 -31.66 -19.09
N SER A 518 5.25 -30.67 -18.51
CA SER A 518 5.88 -30.79 -17.21
C SER A 518 5.08 -30.05 -16.13
N PRO A 519 5.02 -30.56 -14.89
CA PRO A 519 4.40 -29.86 -13.77
C PRO A 519 4.99 -28.46 -13.58
N SER A 520 4.13 -27.48 -13.28
CA SER A 520 4.47 -26.07 -13.40
C SER A 520 5.51 -25.58 -12.38
N LEU A 521 5.71 -26.31 -11.28
CA LEU A 521 6.70 -26.04 -10.22
C LEU A 521 7.73 -27.16 -10.05
N ILE A 522 7.89 -28.02 -11.04
CA ILE A 522 8.80 -29.18 -10.99
C ILE A 522 10.25 -28.83 -10.61
N ASN A 523 10.74 -27.67 -11.06
CA ASN A 523 12.10 -27.19 -10.81
C ASN A 523 12.19 -26.23 -9.60
N TYR A 524 11.11 -26.04 -8.86
CA TYR A 524 11.00 -25.09 -7.75
C TYR A 524 10.54 -25.79 -6.47
N GLN A 525 11.26 -26.89 -6.11
CA GLN A 525 10.96 -27.71 -4.94
C GLN A 525 11.28 -26.93 -3.66
N THR A 526 10.29 -26.71 -2.80
CA THR A 526 10.45 -26.08 -1.49
C THR A 526 10.92 -27.08 -0.44
N LYS A 527 11.69 -26.62 0.56
CA LYS A 527 12.14 -27.46 1.69
C LYS A 527 10.95 -28.01 2.48
N ALA A 528 10.01 -27.17 2.83
CA ALA A 528 8.76 -27.59 3.45
C ALA A 528 7.70 -27.91 2.38
N ARG A 529 6.72 -28.73 2.74
CA ARG A 529 5.61 -29.08 1.87
C ARG A 529 4.65 -27.91 1.70
N PHE A 530 4.35 -27.55 0.44
CA PHE A 530 3.37 -26.51 0.07
C PHE A 530 2.33 -27.06 -0.90
N SER A 531 1.13 -26.54 -0.81
CA SER A 531 0.11 -26.58 -1.86
C SER A 531 0.23 -25.30 -2.67
N ALA A 532 0.32 -25.38 -4.00
CA ALA A 532 0.51 -24.18 -4.82
C ALA A 532 -0.12 -24.26 -6.20
N LYS A 533 -0.34 -23.08 -6.80
CA LYS A 533 -0.77 -22.95 -8.18
C LYS A 533 -0.08 -21.76 -8.85
N THR A 534 0.33 -21.96 -10.09
CA THR A 534 0.86 -20.90 -10.95
C THR A 534 -0.23 -20.33 -11.84
N GLY A 535 -0.14 -19.06 -12.13
CA GLY A 535 -0.90 -18.36 -13.16
C GLY A 535 0.05 -17.61 -14.08
N THR A 536 -0.26 -17.57 -15.35
CA THR A 536 0.55 -16.84 -16.34
C THR A 536 -0.39 -16.25 -17.37
N THR A 537 -0.17 -14.99 -17.67
CA THR A 537 -0.73 -14.26 -18.82
C THR A 537 0.44 -13.73 -19.62
N ASP A 538 0.19 -13.01 -20.70
CA ASP A 538 1.27 -12.41 -21.48
C ASP A 538 2.07 -11.38 -20.67
N SER A 539 1.39 -10.59 -19.82
CA SER A 539 1.94 -9.47 -19.07
C SER A 539 2.15 -9.75 -17.57
N SER A 540 1.79 -10.94 -17.07
CA SER A 540 1.90 -11.24 -15.65
C SER A 540 2.18 -12.70 -15.34
N SER A 541 2.89 -12.94 -14.25
CA SER A 541 3.21 -14.25 -13.71
C SER A 541 2.88 -14.29 -12.22
N TRP A 542 2.13 -15.29 -11.81
CA TRP A 542 1.64 -15.49 -10.46
C TRP A 542 2.09 -16.83 -9.89
N VAL A 543 2.43 -16.83 -8.62
CA VAL A 543 2.49 -18.06 -7.82
C VAL A 543 1.78 -17.79 -6.50
N VAL A 544 0.80 -18.63 -6.20
CA VAL A 544 0.19 -18.62 -4.88
C VAL A 544 0.36 -20.00 -4.28
N GLY A 545 1.02 -20.06 -3.12
CA GLY A 545 1.25 -21.28 -2.40
C GLY A 545 0.99 -21.10 -0.91
N TYR A 546 0.65 -22.20 -0.25
CA TYR A 546 0.34 -22.18 1.18
C TYR A 546 0.65 -23.53 1.85
N ASN A 547 0.85 -23.46 3.14
CA ASN A 547 0.90 -24.57 4.06
C ASN A 547 0.17 -24.18 5.38
N PRO A 548 0.12 -24.99 6.41
CA PRO A 548 -0.55 -24.62 7.66
C PRO A 548 0.03 -23.40 8.39
N GLN A 549 1.22 -22.90 7.99
CA GLN A 549 1.90 -21.78 8.66
C GLN A 549 1.81 -20.46 7.88
N TYR A 550 1.82 -20.51 6.54
CA TYR A 550 1.85 -19.32 5.67
C TYR A 550 1.04 -19.51 4.40
N THR A 551 0.41 -18.43 3.97
CA THR A 551 -0.09 -18.25 2.61
C THR A 551 0.74 -17.16 1.93
N ILE A 552 1.36 -17.46 0.80
CA ILE A 552 2.30 -16.61 0.08
C ILE A 552 1.76 -16.39 -1.34
N CYS A 553 1.48 -15.14 -1.69
CA CYS A 553 1.10 -14.73 -3.04
C CYS A 553 2.22 -13.87 -3.62
N VAL A 554 2.75 -14.27 -4.76
CA VAL A 554 3.78 -13.55 -5.51
C VAL A 554 3.21 -13.19 -6.88
N TYR A 555 3.27 -11.92 -7.21
CA TYR A 555 2.95 -11.34 -8.51
C TYR A 555 4.20 -10.71 -9.11
N VAL A 556 4.41 -10.93 -10.38
CA VAL A 556 5.38 -10.22 -11.23
C VAL A 556 4.66 -9.81 -12.51
N GLY A 557 4.73 -8.56 -12.88
CA GLY A 557 4.01 -8.07 -14.07
C GLY A 557 4.46 -6.68 -14.50
N THR A 558 4.01 -6.27 -15.68
CA THR A 558 4.24 -4.94 -16.24
C THR A 558 3.02 -4.05 -16.04
N ASP A 559 3.22 -2.77 -15.76
CA ASP A 559 2.10 -1.83 -15.59
C ASP A 559 1.40 -1.51 -16.92
N ASN A 560 2.14 -1.55 -18.02
CA ASN A 560 1.67 -1.21 -19.37
C ASN A 560 1.08 -2.40 -20.14
N ASN A 561 0.89 -3.57 -19.50
CA ASN A 561 0.47 -4.82 -20.12
C ASN A 561 1.42 -5.34 -21.23
N GLU A 562 2.68 -4.95 -21.20
CA GLU A 562 3.72 -5.49 -22.06
C GLU A 562 4.07 -6.93 -21.67
N SER A 563 4.54 -7.72 -22.62
CA SER A 563 4.92 -9.11 -22.39
C SER A 563 6.10 -9.24 -21.44
N LEU A 564 6.00 -10.17 -20.47
CA LEU A 564 7.10 -10.46 -19.55
C LEU A 564 8.31 -11.04 -20.28
N LYS A 565 9.49 -10.57 -19.90
CA LYS A 565 10.79 -11.10 -20.37
C LYS A 565 11.11 -12.47 -19.76
N ASP A 566 10.80 -12.66 -18.46
CA ASP A 566 10.99 -13.92 -17.74
C ASP A 566 9.75 -14.29 -16.91
N GLN A 567 8.97 -15.22 -17.40
CA GLN A 567 7.80 -15.77 -16.69
C GLN A 567 8.16 -16.67 -15.49
N THR A 568 9.45 -16.88 -15.22
CA THR A 568 9.92 -17.73 -14.12
C THR A 568 10.26 -16.98 -12.85
N THR A 569 10.40 -15.67 -12.91
CA THR A 569 10.81 -14.80 -11.79
C THR A 569 9.89 -14.97 -10.57
N SER A 570 8.57 -15.00 -10.75
CA SER A 570 7.62 -15.23 -9.65
C SER A 570 7.84 -16.57 -8.94
N LYS A 571 8.22 -17.62 -9.68
CA LYS A 571 8.49 -18.97 -9.14
C LYS A 571 9.78 -18.99 -8.33
N LYS A 572 10.83 -18.30 -8.79
CA LYS A 572 12.11 -18.15 -8.09
C LYS A 572 11.93 -17.41 -6.76
N ILE A 573 11.19 -16.28 -6.81
CA ILE A 573 10.87 -15.47 -5.62
C ILE A 573 10.04 -16.29 -4.63
N PHE A 574 9.00 -16.98 -5.10
CA PHE A 574 8.19 -17.84 -4.24
C PHE A 574 9.03 -18.90 -3.53
N LEU A 575 9.92 -19.59 -4.24
CA LEU A 575 10.81 -20.60 -3.69
C LEU A 575 11.70 -20.00 -2.58
N GLU A 576 12.37 -18.88 -2.83
CA GLU A 576 13.24 -18.26 -1.83
C GLU A 576 12.48 -17.82 -0.58
N ILE A 577 11.28 -17.23 -0.75
CA ILE A 577 10.43 -16.84 0.38
C ILE A 577 9.99 -18.07 1.16
N ALA A 578 9.47 -19.09 0.49
CA ALA A 578 9.01 -20.32 1.12
C ALA A 578 10.13 -20.98 1.94
N ASP A 579 11.33 -21.08 1.39
CA ASP A 579 12.48 -21.68 2.04
C ASP A 579 13.05 -20.82 3.18
N SER A 580 12.96 -19.50 3.07
CA SER A 580 13.40 -18.58 4.13
C SER A 580 12.46 -18.58 5.34
N LEU A 581 11.17 -18.77 5.10
CA LEU A 581 10.14 -18.79 6.15
C LEU A 581 9.94 -20.19 6.76
N CYS A 582 10.16 -21.24 5.96
CA CYS A 582 9.98 -22.64 6.34
C CYS A 582 11.26 -23.43 6.06
N PRO A 583 12.36 -23.20 6.82
CA PRO A 583 13.65 -23.83 6.55
C PRO A 583 13.72 -25.32 6.91
N LYS A 584 12.72 -25.84 7.65
CA LYS A 584 12.66 -27.24 8.09
C LYS A 584 11.67 -28.03 7.25
N VAL A 585 12.00 -29.30 7.02
CA VAL A 585 11.17 -30.25 6.24
C VAL A 585 9.97 -30.75 7.05
N ASP A 586 10.10 -30.86 8.37
CA ASP A 586 9.12 -31.51 9.27
C ASP A 586 8.00 -30.55 9.73
N ILE A 587 7.42 -29.79 8.83
CA ILE A 587 6.21 -29.02 9.13
C ILE A 587 5.00 -29.94 8.93
N PRO A 588 4.14 -30.14 9.95
CA PRO A 588 2.91 -30.89 9.78
C PRO A 588 2.10 -30.35 8.61
N PHE A 589 1.68 -31.22 7.70
CA PHE A 589 0.78 -30.86 6.63
C PHE A 589 -0.68 -30.93 7.12
N PHE A 590 -1.65 -30.64 6.26
CA PHE A 590 -3.06 -30.66 6.65
C PHE A 590 -3.49 -32.03 7.16
N ASN A 591 -4.32 -32.07 8.19
CA ASN A 591 -4.84 -33.32 8.74
C ASN A 591 -5.78 -33.99 7.74
N ILE A 592 -5.68 -35.31 7.65
CA ILE A 592 -6.63 -36.15 6.91
C ILE A 592 -7.96 -36.17 7.67
N LEU A 593 -9.04 -35.86 6.99
CA LEU A 593 -10.36 -35.97 7.60
C LEU A 593 -10.79 -37.44 7.67
N LYS A 594 -11.47 -37.80 8.77
CA LYS A 594 -11.98 -39.16 9.01
C LYS A 594 -12.91 -39.70 7.90
N ASN A 595 -13.47 -38.80 7.07
CA ASN A 595 -14.43 -39.11 5.99
C ASN A 595 -13.78 -39.17 4.60
N CYS A 596 -12.47 -39.37 4.51
CA CYS A 596 -11.75 -39.50 3.26
C CYS A 596 -11.05 -40.86 3.17
N GLU A 597 -11.12 -41.49 2.02
CA GLU A 597 -10.33 -42.68 1.71
C GLU A 597 -9.04 -42.25 1.04
N GLU A 598 -7.93 -42.89 1.42
CA GLU A 598 -6.62 -42.66 0.85
C GLU A 598 -6.41 -43.53 -0.38
N PHE A 599 -5.99 -42.91 -1.47
CA PHE A 599 -5.62 -43.60 -2.70
C PHE A 599 -4.19 -43.30 -3.07
N SER A 600 -3.40 -44.32 -3.34
CA SER A 600 -2.07 -44.17 -3.93
C SER A 600 -2.15 -44.43 -5.42
N LEU A 601 -1.60 -43.50 -6.21
CA LEU A 601 -1.37 -43.72 -7.63
C LEU A 601 -0.01 -44.35 -7.81
N THR A 602 0.00 -45.60 -8.32
CA THR A 602 1.24 -46.27 -8.72
C THR A 602 1.49 -46.03 -10.21
N ASN A 603 2.67 -45.57 -10.57
CA ASN A 603 3.13 -45.55 -11.94
C ASN A 603 3.51 -46.97 -12.39
N LYS A 604 3.62 -47.17 -13.71
CA LYS A 604 4.08 -48.45 -14.34
C LYS A 604 5.40 -48.98 -13.76
N THR A 605 6.13 -48.17 -12.98
CA THR A 605 7.41 -48.49 -12.30
C THR A 605 7.28 -48.90 -10.84
N ASN A 606 6.05 -49.12 -10.33
CA ASN A 606 5.76 -49.47 -8.94
C ASN A 606 6.27 -48.47 -7.84
N SER A 607 6.58 -47.23 -8.19
CA SER A 607 6.87 -46.20 -7.21
C SER A 607 5.60 -45.45 -6.82
N LEU A 608 5.35 -45.30 -5.51
CA LEU A 608 4.30 -44.44 -4.94
C LEU A 608 4.60 -42.99 -5.31
N THR A 609 3.77 -42.38 -6.14
CA THR A 609 4.11 -41.07 -6.68
C THR A 609 3.23 -39.94 -6.15
N THR A 610 1.96 -40.18 -5.90
CA THR A 610 1.05 -39.15 -5.37
C THR A 610 0.01 -39.79 -4.48
N LEU A 611 -0.06 -39.36 -3.22
CA LEU A 611 -1.16 -39.67 -2.31
C LEU A 611 -2.33 -38.73 -2.61
N THR A 612 -3.50 -39.26 -2.83
CA THR A 612 -4.72 -38.48 -2.97
C THR A 612 -5.86 -39.07 -2.13
N TYR A 613 -6.84 -38.26 -1.85
CA TYR A 613 -7.98 -38.60 -1.00
C TYR A 613 -9.28 -38.43 -1.77
N ILE A 614 -10.21 -39.32 -1.52
CA ILE A 614 -11.57 -39.27 -2.08
C ILE A 614 -12.56 -39.20 -0.92
N LYS A 615 -13.57 -38.35 -1.05
CA LYS A 615 -14.65 -38.26 -0.05
C LYS A 615 -15.33 -39.64 0.05
N ALA A 616 -15.44 -40.19 1.24
CA ALA A 616 -16.20 -41.40 1.47
C ALA A 616 -17.70 -41.14 1.19
N LYS A 617 -18.36 -42.10 0.58
CA LYS A 617 -19.80 -41.99 0.24
C LYS A 617 -20.68 -41.95 1.47
#